data_e43d270a170b1b9ca7cf523f4ce57243
#
_entry.id   e43d270a170b1b9ca7cf523f4ce57243
#
_cell.length_a   1.000
_cell.length_b   1.000
_cell.length_c   1.000
_cell.angle_alpha   90.00
_cell.angle_beta   90.00
_cell.angle_gamma   90.00
#
_symmetry.space_group_name_H-M   'P 1'
#
loop_
_entity.id
_entity.type
_entity.pdbx_description
1 polymer ?
#
loop_
_entity_poly.entity_id
_entity_poly.type
_entity_poly.pdbx_seq_one_letter_code
_entity_poly.pdbx_strand_id
1 'polypeptide(L)'
;APLTKVAGESRALDVTLHFDPDFQRLEGRIGDQLVTDLRFNQSQMTHGLVSFDRSVSVPEVGELLVAGYLPTTDLDLWNPVVALFSGASESKATVWQPVFDLQFDYLNLATFKLENIAAQIRLAEQATNIAFTSDLADGKLVLPIGSSLVPGLHLTRLALPSTLLEEKIGQKGMDPRTFIAADFSVEQLSVGDKEWGALAFELRPEVSGATFNNIVGDFFGLRPGLFTKEPDTEFFWRYDGESYSSRLIGPVGVDNIGDLFTGLNIPRVADSQSGKMLFD
;
A
#
# COMPACT_ATOMS: atom_id res chain seq x y z
N ALA A 1 19.51 -1.22 10.49
CA ALA A 1 18.39 -1.38 11.43
C ALA A 1 18.36 -0.15 12.34
N PRO A 2 17.19 0.39 12.72
CA PRO A 2 17.08 1.66 13.48
C PRO A 2 17.73 1.60 14.86
N LEU A 3 18.00 0.41 15.37
CA LEU A 3 18.62 0.18 16.68
C LEU A 3 20.05 -0.39 16.59
N THR A 4 20.71 -0.32 15.43
CA THR A 4 22.09 -0.77 15.30
C THR A 4 23.02 0.16 16.08
N LYS A 5 23.73 -0.41 17.04
CA LYS A 5 24.76 0.25 17.82
C LYS A 5 26.09 0.18 17.10
N VAL A 6 26.78 1.30 17.00
CA VAL A 6 28.18 1.30 16.53
C VAL A 6 29.06 0.63 17.59
N ALA A 7 29.98 -0.24 17.16
CA ALA A 7 30.87 -0.93 18.08
C ALA A 7 31.66 0.09 18.92
N GLY A 8 31.62 -0.06 20.26
CA GLY A 8 32.30 0.85 21.20
C GLY A 8 31.41 2.00 21.72
N GLU A 9 30.23 2.24 21.17
CA GLU A 9 29.29 3.24 21.70
C GLU A 9 28.57 2.70 22.94
N SER A 10 28.52 3.47 24.03
CA SER A 10 27.71 3.15 25.21
C SER A 10 26.48 4.04 25.22
N ARG A 11 25.29 3.45 25.36
CA ARG A 11 24.02 4.19 25.54
C ARG A 11 23.46 3.82 26.90
N ALA A 12 23.04 4.84 27.66
CA ALA A 12 22.36 4.60 28.92
C ALA A 12 20.99 3.96 28.64
N LEU A 13 20.71 2.90 29.37
CA LEU A 13 19.40 2.28 29.45
C LEU A 13 18.82 2.59 30.84
N ASP A 14 17.77 3.40 30.87
CA ASP A 14 17.02 3.68 32.09
C ASP A 14 15.77 2.81 32.10
N VAL A 15 15.56 2.06 33.17
CA VAL A 15 14.36 1.23 33.35
C VAL A 15 13.76 1.52 34.69
N THR A 16 12.48 1.88 34.69
CA THR A 16 11.69 2.11 35.90
C THR A 16 10.52 1.15 35.95
N LEU A 17 10.37 0.47 37.08
CA LEU A 17 9.25 -0.42 37.35
C LEU A 17 8.40 0.20 38.46
N HIS A 18 7.12 0.41 38.17
CA HIS A 18 6.13 0.86 39.15
C HIS A 18 5.25 -0.32 39.54
N PHE A 19 5.15 -0.60 40.84
CA PHE A 19 4.31 -1.66 41.38
C PHE A 19 3.22 -1.02 42.26
N ASP A 20 2.00 -1.19 41.84
CA ASP A 20 0.80 -0.87 42.57
C ASP A 20 -0.02 -2.17 42.73
N PRO A 21 -0.83 -2.40 43.75
CA PRO A 21 -1.62 -3.62 43.92
C PRO A 21 -2.46 -3.99 42.67
N ASP A 22 -3.02 -3.00 42.02
CA ASP A 22 -3.93 -3.18 40.89
C ASP A 22 -3.30 -2.88 39.54
N PHE A 23 -2.05 -2.40 39.50
CA PHE A 23 -1.45 -1.86 38.29
C PHE A 23 0.08 -1.97 38.30
N GLN A 24 0.64 -2.44 37.21
CA GLN A 24 2.09 -2.49 37.01
C GLN A 24 2.45 -1.71 35.75
N ARG A 25 3.52 -0.94 35.81
CA ARG A 25 4.02 -0.15 34.70
C ARG A 25 5.53 -0.34 34.55
N LEU A 26 5.95 -0.61 33.31
CA LEU A 26 7.35 -0.65 32.94
C LEU A 26 7.63 0.53 32.01
N GLU A 27 8.49 1.43 32.44
CA GLU A 27 9.05 2.48 31.61
C GLU A 27 10.49 2.14 31.25
N GLY A 28 10.84 2.32 29.97
CA GLY A 28 12.20 2.14 29.48
C GLY A 28 12.63 3.30 28.62
N ARG A 29 13.91 3.68 28.71
CA ARG A 29 14.51 4.68 27.82
C ARG A 29 15.90 4.28 27.40
N ILE A 30 16.19 4.51 26.11
CA ILE A 30 17.55 4.45 25.59
C ILE A 30 17.86 5.84 25.01
N GLY A 31 18.46 6.70 25.81
CA GLY A 31 18.65 8.10 25.46
C GLY A 31 17.33 8.76 25.07
N ASP A 32 17.36 9.57 23.98
CA ASP A 32 16.16 10.18 23.40
C ASP A 32 15.57 9.36 22.23
N GLN A 33 16.23 8.23 21.88
CA GLN A 33 15.91 7.48 20.67
C GLN A 33 14.81 6.43 20.85
N LEU A 34 14.70 5.85 22.04
CA LEU A 34 13.68 4.82 22.33
C LEU A 34 13.01 5.12 23.67
N VAL A 35 11.71 5.17 23.64
CA VAL A 35 10.85 5.26 24.83
C VAL A 35 9.89 4.08 24.82
N THR A 36 9.77 3.43 25.95
CA THR A 36 8.82 2.33 26.18
C THR A 36 7.98 2.64 27.40
N ASP A 37 6.67 2.47 27.32
CA ASP A 37 5.72 2.57 28.43
C ASP A 37 4.72 1.43 28.30
N LEU A 38 4.92 0.35 29.04
CA LEU A 38 4.06 -0.84 29.02
C LEU A 38 3.26 -0.95 30.31
N ARG A 39 1.99 -1.22 30.19
CA ARG A 39 1.06 -1.29 31.31
C ARG A 39 0.42 -2.66 31.44
N PHE A 40 0.35 -3.13 32.67
CA PHE A 40 -0.08 -4.49 32.99
C PHE A 40 -1.16 -4.46 34.07
N ASN A 41 -2.07 -5.41 33.97
CA ASN A 41 -3.02 -5.75 34.99
C ASN A 41 -2.88 -7.27 35.27
N GLN A 42 -2.69 -7.64 36.54
CA GLN A 42 -2.49 -9.04 36.94
C GLN A 42 -1.49 -9.80 36.07
N SER A 43 -0.34 -9.17 35.80
CA SER A 43 0.73 -9.70 34.96
C SER A 43 0.41 -9.88 33.47
N GLN A 44 -0.75 -9.40 33.01
CA GLN A 44 -1.09 -9.33 31.58
C GLN A 44 -0.93 -7.90 31.08
N MET A 45 -0.22 -7.74 29.96
CA MET A 45 -0.12 -6.43 29.31
C MET A 45 -1.50 -6.04 28.79
N THR A 46 -1.94 -4.83 29.12
CA THR A 46 -3.24 -4.29 28.72
C THR A 46 -3.12 -3.29 27.59
N HIS A 47 -2.07 -2.50 27.57
CA HIS A 47 -1.74 -1.53 26.53
C HIS A 47 -0.29 -1.08 26.69
N GLY A 48 0.24 -0.39 25.69
CA GLY A 48 1.61 0.10 25.77
C GLY A 48 2.03 0.95 24.59
N LEU A 49 3.20 1.57 24.78
CA LEU A 49 3.88 2.39 23.79
C LEU A 49 5.32 1.92 23.64
N VAL A 50 5.77 1.81 22.38
CA VAL A 50 7.18 1.74 21.99
C VAL A 50 7.40 2.83 20.95
N SER A 51 8.20 3.85 21.27
CA SER A 51 8.39 5.00 20.38
C SER A 51 9.86 5.21 20.06
N PHE A 52 10.16 5.48 18.77
CA PHE A 52 11.50 5.76 18.25
C PHE A 52 11.55 7.19 17.70
N ASP A 53 12.49 8.00 18.23
CA ASP A 53 12.74 9.38 17.75
C ASP A 53 11.46 10.25 17.58
N ARG A 54 10.39 9.90 18.29
CA ARG A 54 9.11 10.59 18.23
C ARG A 54 8.41 10.60 19.60
N SER A 55 7.94 11.76 20.01
CA SER A 55 7.13 11.87 21.22
C SER A 55 5.67 11.63 20.89
N VAL A 56 5.10 10.55 21.45
CA VAL A 56 3.70 10.15 21.27
C VAL A 56 3.10 9.81 22.63
N SER A 57 1.81 10.03 22.79
CA SER A 57 1.09 9.65 24.01
C SER A 57 0.82 8.15 24.03
N VAL A 58 0.77 7.57 25.23
CA VAL A 58 0.38 6.16 25.42
C VAL A 58 -1.04 5.95 24.88
N PRO A 59 -1.29 4.88 24.12
CA PRO A 59 -2.60 4.58 23.55
C PRO A 59 -3.63 4.20 24.61
N GLU A 60 -4.88 4.07 24.17
CA GLU A 60 -5.95 3.56 25.02
C GLU A 60 -5.76 2.08 25.36
N VAL A 61 -6.53 1.59 26.34
CA VAL A 61 -6.52 0.17 26.73
C VAL A 61 -6.89 -0.71 25.54
N GLY A 62 -6.12 -1.76 25.34
CA GLY A 62 -6.31 -2.73 24.27
C GLY A 62 -5.39 -2.52 23.06
N GLU A 63 -4.46 -1.56 23.08
CA GLU A 63 -3.51 -1.34 21.98
C GLU A 63 -2.05 -1.35 22.47
N LEU A 64 -1.16 -1.93 21.68
CA LEU A 64 0.29 -1.72 21.73
C LEU A 64 0.67 -0.84 20.55
N LEU A 65 0.94 0.44 20.82
CA LEU A 65 1.39 1.37 19.78
C LEU A 65 2.91 1.31 19.62
N VAL A 66 3.34 1.00 18.40
CA VAL A 66 4.74 1.11 17.98
C VAL A 66 4.83 2.29 17.03
N ALA A 67 5.37 3.40 17.51
CA ALA A 67 5.42 4.64 16.74
C ALA A 67 6.87 5.07 16.52
N GLY A 68 7.17 5.68 15.36
CA GLY A 68 8.51 6.19 15.18
C GLY A 68 8.84 6.70 13.80
N TYR A 69 10.02 7.33 13.78
CA TYR A 69 10.64 7.79 12.55
C TYR A 69 11.84 6.90 12.21
N LEU A 70 11.87 6.43 10.98
CA LEU A 70 12.89 5.55 10.46
C LEU A 70 13.43 6.18 9.16
N PRO A 71 14.64 6.77 9.15
CA PRO A 71 15.13 7.52 7.99
C PRO A 71 15.23 6.66 6.72
N THR A 72 15.55 5.39 6.87
CA THR A 72 15.63 4.45 5.74
C THR A 72 15.19 3.07 6.19
N THR A 73 14.40 2.40 5.37
CA THR A 73 13.96 1.05 5.70
C THR A 73 14.12 0.12 4.50
N ASP A 74 14.84 -0.95 4.76
CA ASP A 74 14.80 -2.17 3.97
C ASP A 74 13.77 -3.10 4.64
N LEU A 75 12.69 -3.37 3.95
CA LEU A 75 11.59 -4.20 4.49
C LEU A 75 12.06 -5.60 4.85
N ASP A 76 13.06 -6.14 4.15
CA ASP A 76 13.59 -7.46 4.45
C ASP A 76 14.22 -7.53 5.84
N LEU A 77 14.77 -6.43 6.35
CA LEU A 77 15.32 -6.35 7.70
C LEU A 77 14.23 -6.36 8.79
N TRP A 78 12.98 -6.11 8.43
CA TRP A 78 11.84 -6.11 9.36
C TRP A 78 11.14 -7.46 9.46
N ASN A 79 11.37 -8.37 8.52
CA ASN A 79 10.77 -9.71 8.55
C ASN A 79 10.91 -10.42 9.91
N PRO A 80 12.08 -10.39 10.61
CA PRO A 80 12.19 -11.00 11.94
C PRO A 80 11.34 -10.29 12.99
N VAL A 81 11.17 -8.97 12.89
CA VAL A 81 10.33 -8.19 13.82
C VAL A 81 8.87 -8.50 13.60
N VAL A 82 8.41 -8.51 12.35
CA VAL A 82 7.03 -8.90 11.98
C VAL A 82 6.72 -10.33 12.43
N ALA A 83 7.67 -11.25 12.29
CA ALA A 83 7.53 -12.65 12.73
C ALA A 83 7.32 -12.78 14.25
N LEU A 84 7.91 -11.90 15.08
CA LEU A 84 7.69 -11.88 16.52
C LEU A 84 6.24 -11.54 16.88
N PHE A 85 5.59 -10.69 16.11
CA PHE A 85 4.19 -10.32 16.32
C PHE A 85 3.21 -11.31 15.68
N SER A 86 3.60 -11.95 14.58
CA SER A 86 2.78 -12.96 13.90
C SER A 86 2.63 -14.27 14.69
N GLY A 87 3.66 -14.66 15.46
CA GLY A 87 3.62 -15.84 16.32
C GLY A 87 2.80 -15.67 17.62
N ALA A 88 2.45 -14.44 17.99
CA ALA A 88 1.66 -14.15 19.18
C ALA A 88 0.17 -14.53 19.04
N SER A 89 -0.30 -14.79 17.82
CA SER A 89 -1.72 -15.10 17.57
C SER A 89 -2.15 -16.55 17.85
N GLU A 90 -1.22 -17.47 18.09
CA GLU A 90 -1.57 -18.88 18.42
C GLU A 90 -1.81 -19.15 19.91
N SER A 91 -1.50 -18.23 20.82
CA SER A 91 -1.70 -18.43 22.24
C SER A 91 -2.68 -17.43 22.84
N LYS A 92 -3.89 -17.93 23.16
CA LYS A 92 -4.90 -17.33 24.08
C LYS A 92 -5.12 -15.82 23.87
N ALA A 93 -6.35 -15.44 23.59
CA ALA A 93 -6.88 -14.08 23.44
C ALA A 93 -5.96 -13.00 24.04
N THR A 94 -5.09 -12.44 23.21
CA THR A 94 -4.31 -11.26 23.57
C THR A 94 -5.29 -10.11 23.81
N VAL A 95 -5.22 -9.50 24.98
CA VAL A 95 -6.10 -8.40 25.39
C VAL A 95 -5.78 -7.10 24.61
N TRP A 96 -4.72 -7.10 23.79
CA TRP A 96 -4.23 -5.93 23.05
C TRP A 96 -3.94 -6.26 21.60
N GLN A 97 -4.07 -5.24 20.74
CA GLN A 97 -3.74 -5.32 19.31
C GLN A 97 -2.53 -4.44 19.00
N PRO A 98 -1.56 -4.94 18.22
CA PRO A 98 -0.45 -4.11 17.77
C PRO A 98 -0.90 -3.13 16.68
N VAL A 99 -0.53 -1.88 16.87
CA VAL A 99 -0.71 -0.78 15.93
C VAL A 99 0.65 -0.17 15.67
N PHE A 100 1.05 -0.05 14.39
CA PHE A 100 2.28 0.62 14.01
C PHE A 100 1.95 1.96 13.36
N ASP A 101 2.58 3.03 13.81
CA ASP A 101 2.51 4.39 13.26
C ASP A 101 3.93 4.84 12.92
N LEU A 102 4.35 4.60 11.70
CA LEU A 102 5.72 4.73 11.25
C LEU A 102 5.86 5.79 10.17
N GLN A 103 6.96 6.53 10.24
CA GLN A 103 7.36 7.51 9.23
C GLN A 103 8.71 7.13 8.65
N PHE A 104 8.86 7.27 7.33
CA PHE A 104 10.06 6.94 6.59
C PHE A 104 10.40 8.08 5.64
N ASP A 105 11.69 8.41 5.48
CA ASP A 105 12.10 9.33 4.42
C ASP A 105 11.91 8.69 3.06
N TYR A 106 12.28 7.42 2.94
CA TYR A 106 12.03 6.66 1.72
C TYR A 106 11.94 5.16 1.97
N LEU A 107 11.19 4.51 1.08
CA LEU A 107 11.01 3.07 1.01
C LEU A 107 11.28 2.62 -0.42
N ASN A 108 12.18 1.66 -0.57
CA ASN A 108 12.41 1.03 -1.85
C ASN A 108 11.46 -0.15 -2.04
N LEU A 109 10.60 -0.06 -3.06
CA LEU A 109 9.69 -1.11 -3.47
C LEU A 109 10.09 -1.60 -4.85
N ALA A 110 10.88 -2.64 -4.93
CA ALA A 110 11.40 -3.19 -6.18
C ALA A 110 12.03 -2.12 -7.09
N THR A 111 11.26 -1.56 -8.03
CA THR A 111 11.72 -0.55 -9.00
C THR A 111 11.28 0.87 -8.64
N PHE A 112 10.49 1.06 -7.57
CA PHE A 112 9.96 2.35 -7.17
C PHE A 112 10.58 2.80 -5.86
N LYS A 113 10.90 4.08 -5.77
CA LYS A 113 11.26 4.75 -4.53
C LYS A 113 10.09 5.63 -4.12
N LEU A 114 9.45 5.30 -3.01
CA LEU A 114 8.49 6.19 -2.35
C LEU A 114 9.24 7.08 -1.36
N GLU A 115 8.88 8.34 -1.29
CA GLU A 115 9.48 9.33 -0.39
C GLU A 115 8.42 9.90 0.56
N ASN A 116 8.86 10.39 1.72
CA ASN A 116 8.02 11.02 2.75
C ASN A 116 6.81 10.16 3.14
N ILE A 117 7.07 8.92 3.53
CA ILE A 117 6.01 7.97 3.82
C ILE A 117 5.59 8.08 5.28
N ALA A 118 4.30 8.20 5.50
CA ALA A 118 3.66 7.93 6.79
C ALA A 118 2.73 6.72 6.63
N ALA A 119 2.92 5.70 7.48
CA ALA A 119 2.18 4.45 7.40
C ALA A 119 1.61 4.06 8.76
N GLN A 120 0.31 3.74 8.79
CA GLN A 120 -0.34 3.14 9.94
C GLN A 120 -0.73 1.70 9.60
N ILE A 121 -0.20 0.74 10.36
CA ILE A 121 -0.44 -0.69 10.16
C ILE A 121 -1.22 -1.23 11.35
N ARG A 122 -2.34 -1.89 11.07
CA ARG A 122 -3.18 -2.58 12.06
C ARG A 122 -3.27 -4.05 11.70
N LEU A 123 -2.82 -4.89 12.62
CA LEU A 123 -2.95 -6.33 12.49
C LEU A 123 -4.30 -6.76 13.09
N ALA A 124 -5.19 -7.29 12.26
CA ALA A 124 -6.47 -7.85 12.68
C ALA A 124 -6.50 -9.36 12.42
N GLU A 125 -7.48 -10.06 12.97
CA GLU A 125 -7.57 -11.52 12.85
C GLU A 125 -7.71 -12.01 11.40
N GLN A 126 -8.32 -11.22 10.52
CA GLN A 126 -8.62 -11.63 9.15
C GLN A 126 -7.78 -10.89 8.10
N ALA A 127 -7.16 -9.77 8.44
CA ALA A 127 -6.37 -9.00 7.50
C ALA A 127 -5.39 -8.07 8.20
N THR A 128 -4.28 -7.77 7.55
CA THR A 128 -3.42 -6.64 7.87
C THR A 128 -3.88 -5.43 7.05
N ASN A 129 -4.24 -4.35 7.73
CA ASN A 129 -4.65 -3.10 7.12
C ASN A 129 -3.51 -2.09 7.22
N ILE A 130 -3.10 -1.53 6.08
CA ILE A 130 -2.04 -0.54 5.98
C ILE A 130 -2.63 0.71 5.35
N ALA A 131 -2.79 1.78 6.12
CA ALA A 131 -3.09 3.10 5.58
C ALA A 131 -1.77 3.85 5.40
N PHE A 132 -1.57 4.52 4.28
CA PHE A 132 -0.32 5.23 4.02
C PHE A 132 -0.53 6.51 3.21
N THR A 133 0.42 7.42 3.37
CA THR A 133 0.58 8.62 2.56
C THR A 133 2.04 8.74 2.13
N SER A 134 2.28 9.27 0.94
CA SER A 134 3.61 9.54 0.40
C SER A 134 3.55 10.65 -0.65
N ASP A 135 4.69 11.04 -1.19
CA ASP A 135 4.74 12.03 -2.28
C ASP A 135 4.01 11.53 -3.54
N LEU A 136 4.06 10.24 -3.82
CA LEU A 136 3.49 9.66 -5.03
C LEU A 136 2.10 9.07 -4.85
N ALA A 137 1.77 8.54 -3.67
CA ALA A 137 0.53 7.79 -3.47
C ALA A 137 -0.01 7.90 -2.04
N ASP A 138 -1.33 8.00 -1.92
CA ASP A 138 -2.05 7.96 -0.67
C ASP A 138 -3.13 6.89 -0.76
N GLY A 139 -3.32 6.09 0.28
CA GLY A 139 -4.35 5.07 0.23
C GLY A 139 -4.26 4.00 1.31
N LYS A 140 -4.83 2.85 0.98
CA LYS A 140 -4.91 1.69 1.87
C LYS A 140 -4.53 0.42 1.12
N LEU A 141 -3.73 -0.41 1.77
CA LEU A 141 -3.44 -1.77 1.35
C LEU A 141 -4.07 -2.73 2.37
N VAL A 142 -4.88 -3.65 1.91
CA VAL A 142 -5.49 -4.71 2.71
C VAL A 142 -4.85 -6.04 2.31
N LEU A 143 -4.15 -6.66 3.24
CA LEU A 143 -3.52 -7.96 3.07
C LEU A 143 -4.30 -9.00 3.88
N PRO A 144 -5.17 -9.78 3.26
CA PRO A 144 -5.96 -10.78 3.98
C PRO A 144 -5.07 -11.93 4.47
N ILE A 145 -5.45 -12.51 5.61
CA ILE A 145 -4.79 -13.69 6.17
C ILE A 145 -5.50 -14.93 5.63
N GLY A 146 -4.81 -15.72 4.82
CA GLY A 146 -5.32 -16.94 4.20
C GLY A 146 -5.09 -16.97 2.69
N SER A 147 -4.87 -18.15 2.17
CA SER A 147 -4.42 -18.36 0.78
C SER A 147 -5.50 -18.16 -0.29
N SER A 148 -6.77 -18.02 0.09
CA SER A 148 -7.90 -17.88 -0.86
C SER A 148 -8.38 -16.45 -1.06
N LEU A 149 -7.86 -15.49 -0.29
CA LEU A 149 -8.28 -14.10 -0.34
C LEU A 149 -7.27 -13.27 -1.13
N VAL A 150 -7.77 -12.28 -1.84
CA VAL A 150 -6.97 -11.45 -2.74
C VAL A 150 -6.62 -10.13 -2.03
N PRO A 151 -5.36 -9.67 -2.08
CA PRO A 151 -4.97 -8.34 -1.59
C PRO A 151 -5.74 -7.23 -2.29
N GLY A 152 -6.12 -6.19 -1.53
CA GLY A 152 -6.76 -4.99 -2.05
C GLY A 152 -5.85 -3.77 -1.90
N LEU A 153 -5.58 -3.05 -2.99
CA LEU A 153 -4.88 -1.77 -3.00
C LEU A 153 -5.84 -0.66 -3.45
N HIS A 154 -6.25 0.17 -2.50
CA HIS A 154 -7.20 1.25 -2.72
C HIS A 154 -6.49 2.59 -2.51
N LEU A 155 -6.24 3.32 -3.59
CA LEU A 155 -5.56 4.61 -3.58
C LEU A 155 -6.57 5.75 -3.70
N THR A 156 -6.46 6.75 -2.85
CA THR A 156 -7.16 8.01 -3.02
C THR A 156 -6.44 8.90 -4.03
N ARG A 157 -5.10 8.78 -4.08
CA ARG A 157 -4.25 9.52 -5.01
C ARG A 157 -3.09 8.65 -5.48
N LEU A 158 -2.77 8.76 -6.78
CA LEU A 158 -1.56 8.21 -7.38
C LEU A 158 -1.01 9.23 -8.40
N ALA A 159 0.15 9.80 -8.10
CA ALA A 159 0.83 10.77 -8.94
C ALA A 159 2.10 10.15 -9.51
N LEU A 160 2.06 9.69 -10.75
CA LEU A 160 3.21 9.10 -11.43
C LEU A 160 4.01 10.20 -12.16
N PRO A 161 5.34 10.27 -11.99
CA PRO A 161 6.16 11.17 -12.79
C PRO A 161 6.14 10.74 -14.27
N SER A 162 6.13 11.71 -15.18
CA SER A 162 6.13 11.46 -16.64
C SER A 162 7.31 10.62 -17.11
N THR A 163 8.46 10.77 -16.46
CA THR A 163 9.69 10.00 -16.72
C THR A 163 9.51 8.48 -16.56
N LEU A 164 8.58 8.03 -15.70
CA LEU A 164 8.30 6.61 -15.55
C LEU A 164 7.69 5.97 -16.80
N LEU A 165 6.95 6.73 -17.60
CA LEU A 165 6.41 6.25 -18.87
C LEU A 165 7.49 6.28 -19.97
N GLU A 166 8.37 7.27 -19.95
CA GLU A 166 9.41 7.45 -20.99
C GLU A 166 10.53 6.42 -20.85
N GLU A 167 11.00 6.16 -19.63
CA GLU A 167 12.10 5.24 -19.38
C GLU A 167 11.76 3.76 -19.67
N LYS A 168 10.49 3.37 -19.55
CA LYS A 168 10.07 1.97 -19.70
C LYS A 168 9.65 1.56 -21.10
N ILE A 169 9.41 2.50 -22.01
CA ILE A 169 9.03 2.20 -23.41
C ILE A 169 10.17 1.54 -24.20
N GLY A 170 11.42 1.65 -23.73
CA GLY A 170 12.61 1.04 -24.39
C GLY A 170 13.28 -0.10 -23.63
N GLN A 171 12.87 -0.41 -22.41
CA GLN A 171 13.44 -1.49 -21.60
C GLN A 171 12.59 -2.75 -21.69
N LYS A 172 13.23 -3.90 -21.40
CA LYS A 172 12.55 -5.20 -21.30
C LYS A 172 11.25 -5.06 -20.52
N GLY A 173 10.10 -5.20 -21.18
CA GLY A 173 8.78 -4.98 -20.59
C GLY A 173 8.60 -5.81 -19.31
N MET A 174 7.74 -5.32 -18.41
CA MET A 174 7.37 -6.06 -17.22
C MET A 174 6.69 -7.37 -17.64
N ASP A 175 7.17 -8.50 -17.15
CA ASP A 175 6.59 -9.80 -17.47
C ASP A 175 5.24 -9.98 -16.74
N PRO A 176 4.09 -9.98 -17.45
CA PRO A 176 2.79 -10.07 -16.81
C PRO A 176 2.55 -11.39 -16.06
N ARG A 177 3.35 -12.42 -16.32
CA ARG A 177 3.27 -13.72 -15.62
C ARG A 177 3.79 -13.65 -14.17
N THR A 178 4.51 -12.58 -13.83
CA THR A 178 5.04 -12.36 -12.48
C THR A 178 4.08 -11.58 -11.58
N PHE A 179 2.94 -11.16 -12.10
CA PHE A 179 1.95 -10.45 -11.31
C PHE A 179 1.32 -11.36 -10.26
N ILE A 180 0.90 -10.76 -9.17
CA ILE A 180 0.09 -11.42 -8.14
C ILE A 180 -1.36 -10.97 -8.29
N ALA A 181 -2.30 -11.81 -7.88
CA ALA A 181 -3.71 -11.42 -7.84
C ALA A 181 -3.89 -10.23 -6.89
N ALA A 182 -4.64 -9.22 -7.34
CA ALA A 182 -4.93 -8.04 -6.53
C ALA A 182 -6.21 -7.35 -7.01
N ASP A 183 -6.94 -6.74 -6.09
CA ASP A 183 -8.01 -5.80 -6.40
C ASP A 183 -7.44 -4.39 -6.26
N PHE A 184 -7.53 -3.61 -7.32
CA PHE A 184 -6.95 -2.28 -7.41
C PHE A 184 -8.00 -1.21 -7.65
N SER A 185 -7.85 -0.08 -6.96
CA SER A 185 -8.60 1.14 -7.30
C SER A 185 -7.77 2.38 -7.02
N VAL A 186 -7.99 3.42 -7.82
CA VAL A 186 -7.43 4.76 -7.63
C VAL A 186 -8.51 5.79 -7.97
N GLU A 187 -8.74 6.76 -7.07
CA GLU A 187 -9.73 7.82 -7.26
C GLU A 187 -9.17 8.98 -8.10
N GLN A 188 -7.89 9.31 -7.89
CA GLN A 188 -7.20 10.40 -8.58
C GLN A 188 -5.84 9.89 -9.09
N LEU A 189 -5.80 9.53 -10.36
CA LEU A 189 -4.59 9.17 -11.08
C LEU A 189 -4.08 10.39 -11.85
N SER A 190 -2.83 10.75 -11.67
CA SER A 190 -2.14 11.74 -12.49
C SER A 190 -0.81 11.22 -13.02
N VAL A 191 -0.38 11.71 -14.18
CA VAL A 191 0.91 11.38 -14.79
C VAL A 191 1.57 12.67 -15.26
N GLY A 192 2.66 13.04 -14.61
CA GLY A 192 3.22 14.39 -14.73
C GLY A 192 2.18 15.42 -14.31
N ASP A 193 1.97 16.43 -15.14
CA ASP A 193 1.01 17.52 -14.89
C ASP A 193 -0.41 17.18 -15.38
N LYS A 194 -0.65 15.96 -15.89
CA LYS A 194 -1.95 15.58 -16.44
C LYS A 194 -2.74 14.73 -15.46
N GLU A 195 -3.95 15.15 -15.20
CA GLU A 195 -4.93 14.32 -14.49
C GLU A 195 -5.53 13.29 -15.46
N TRP A 196 -5.48 12.03 -15.09
CA TRP A 196 -5.99 10.91 -15.86
C TRP A 196 -7.35 10.45 -15.37
N GLY A 197 -7.72 10.78 -14.13
CA GLY A 197 -9.01 10.44 -13.53
C GLY A 197 -8.96 9.20 -12.64
N ALA A 198 -10.05 8.43 -12.61
CA ALA A 198 -10.20 7.27 -11.72
C ALA A 198 -10.09 5.96 -12.48
N LEU A 199 -9.60 4.92 -11.78
CA LEU A 199 -9.46 3.56 -12.33
C LEU A 199 -9.68 2.52 -11.25
N ALA A 200 -10.43 1.45 -11.56
CA ALA A 200 -10.45 0.25 -10.74
C ALA A 200 -10.49 -1.00 -11.63
N PHE A 201 -9.89 -2.09 -11.14
CA PHE A 201 -9.89 -3.39 -11.80
C PHE A 201 -9.52 -4.51 -10.83
N GLU A 202 -9.81 -5.71 -11.22
CA GLU A 202 -9.35 -6.94 -10.60
C GLU A 202 -8.23 -7.57 -11.43
N LEU A 203 -7.03 -7.65 -10.88
CA LEU A 203 -5.88 -8.29 -11.52
C LEU A 203 -5.86 -9.78 -11.17
N ARG A 204 -5.82 -10.61 -12.18
CA ARG A 204 -5.74 -12.07 -12.04
C ARG A 204 -4.58 -12.60 -12.91
N PRO A 205 -3.55 -13.21 -12.29
CA PRO A 205 -2.45 -13.81 -13.05
C PRO A 205 -2.91 -15.07 -13.78
N GLU A 206 -2.33 -15.28 -14.96
CA GLU A 206 -2.51 -16.46 -15.80
C GLU A 206 -1.15 -17.09 -16.15
N VAL A 207 -1.14 -18.32 -16.63
CA VAL A 207 0.10 -19.01 -17.04
C VAL A 207 0.84 -18.23 -18.14
N SER A 208 0.09 -17.59 -19.03
CA SER A 208 0.64 -16.83 -20.16
C SER A 208 0.65 -15.32 -19.96
N GLY A 209 0.28 -14.83 -18.76
CA GLY A 209 0.20 -13.38 -18.54
C GLY A 209 -0.67 -12.96 -17.38
N ALA A 210 -1.49 -11.95 -17.60
CA ALA A 210 -2.45 -11.45 -16.62
C ALA A 210 -3.74 -10.97 -17.31
N THR A 211 -4.84 -11.10 -16.58
CA THR A 211 -6.15 -10.57 -16.97
C THR A 211 -6.54 -9.48 -15.96
N PHE A 212 -7.02 -8.36 -16.47
CA PHE A 212 -7.61 -7.26 -15.72
C PHE A 212 -9.10 -7.31 -15.98
N ASN A 213 -9.85 -7.72 -14.97
CA ASN A 213 -11.30 -7.89 -15.04
C ASN A 213 -12.00 -6.71 -14.40
N ASN A 214 -13.29 -6.54 -14.69
CA ASN A 214 -14.14 -5.53 -14.06
C ASN A 214 -13.54 -4.13 -14.13
N ILE A 215 -12.94 -3.77 -15.28
CA ILE A 215 -12.31 -2.47 -15.46
C ILE A 215 -13.40 -1.40 -15.49
N VAL A 216 -13.33 -0.50 -14.52
CA VAL A 216 -14.18 0.70 -14.44
C VAL A 216 -13.30 1.92 -14.22
N GLY A 217 -13.70 3.06 -14.80
CA GLY A 217 -12.91 4.27 -14.63
C GLY A 217 -13.44 5.44 -15.44
N ASP A 218 -12.72 6.54 -15.35
CA ASP A 218 -12.91 7.74 -16.16
C ASP A 218 -11.55 8.32 -16.52
N PHE A 219 -11.13 8.08 -17.76
CA PHE A 219 -9.85 8.54 -18.29
C PHE A 219 -10.09 9.52 -19.42
N PHE A 220 -9.91 10.80 -19.17
CA PHE A 220 -10.17 11.84 -20.18
C PHE A 220 -11.54 11.71 -20.85
N GLY A 221 -12.57 11.29 -20.07
CA GLY A 221 -13.90 11.02 -20.61
C GLY A 221 -14.04 9.67 -21.31
N LEU A 222 -13.03 8.79 -21.28
CA LEU A 222 -13.14 7.39 -21.65
C LEU A 222 -13.60 6.59 -20.43
N ARG A 223 -14.75 5.95 -20.50
CA ARG A 223 -15.39 5.25 -19.38
C ARG A 223 -15.58 3.77 -19.67
N PRO A 224 -14.61 2.91 -19.35
CA PRO A 224 -14.82 1.46 -19.39
C PRO A 224 -15.78 1.04 -18.28
N GLY A 225 -16.59 0.00 -18.54
CA GLY A 225 -17.46 -0.64 -17.56
C GLY A 225 -18.73 0.13 -17.15
N LEU A 226 -19.05 1.26 -17.77
CA LEU A 226 -20.21 2.10 -17.39
C LEU A 226 -21.57 1.51 -17.71
N PHE A 227 -21.63 0.41 -18.46
CA PHE A 227 -22.88 -0.14 -18.97
C PHE A 227 -23.22 -1.46 -18.28
N THR A 228 -23.81 -1.36 -17.11
CA THR A 228 -24.06 -2.40 -16.10
C THR A 228 -24.86 -3.64 -16.52
N LYS A 229 -25.25 -3.81 -17.77
CA LYS A 229 -25.99 -4.98 -18.28
C LYS A 229 -25.24 -5.78 -19.35
N GLU A 230 -24.04 -5.38 -19.70
CA GLU A 230 -23.21 -6.02 -20.71
C GLU A 230 -21.98 -6.64 -20.07
N PRO A 231 -21.27 -7.53 -20.79
CA PRO A 231 -20.05 -8.14 -20.26
C PRO A 231 -19.09 -7.08 -19.77
N ASP A 232 -18.45 -7.37 -18.65
CA ASP A 232 -17.49 -6.49 -18.01
C ASP A 232 -16.35 -6.16 -18.97
N THR A 233 -15.79 -4.98 -18.84
CA THR A 233 -14.61 -4.62 -19.64
C THR A 233 -13.39 -5.36 -19.08
N GLU A 234 -12.73 -6.08 -19.95
CA GLU A 234 -11.57 -6.90 -19.63
C GLU A 234 -10.37 -6.51 -20.49
N PHE A 235 -9.18 -6.54 -19.90
CA PHE A 235 -7.94 -6.35 -20.62
C PHE A 235 -7.01 -7.55 -20.37
N PHE A 236 -6.53 -8.16 -21.44
CA PHE A 236 -5.61 -9.29 -21.41
C PHE A 236 -4.22 -8.80 -21.78
N TRP A 237 -3.24 -9.12 -20.97
CA TRP A 237 -1.84 -8.86 -21.26
C TRP A 237 -1.06 -10.17 -21.20
N ARG A 238 -0.57 -10.62 -22.32
CA ARG A 238 0.08 -11.92 -22.49
C ARG A 238 1.51 -11.76 -22.95
N TYR A 239 2.33 -12.72 -22.56
CA TYR A 239 3.71 -12.86 -22.98
C TYR A 239 3.99 -14.34 -23.29
N ASP A 240 4.38 -14.66 -24.52
CA ASP A 240 4.65 -16.02 -24.99
C ASP A 240 6.12 -16.46 -24.83
N GLY A 241 6.98 -15.57 -24.29
CA GLY A 241 8.43 -15.77 -24.15
C GLY A 241 9.24 -14.97 -25.18
N GLU A 242 8.63 -14.53 -26.27
CA GLU A 242 9.27 -13.74 -27.34
C GLU A 242 8.57 -12.39 -27.54
N SER A 243 7.25 -12.38 -27.49
CA SER A 243 6.44 -11.20 -27.80
C SER A 243 5.37 -10.93 -26.73
N TYR A 244 4.97 -9.68 -26.65
CA TYR A 244 3.85 -9.24 -25.86
C TYR A 244 2.63 -9.05 -26.75
N SER A 245 1.47 -9.47 -26.28
CA SER A 245 0.18 -9.18 -26.90
C SER A 245 -0.79 -8.64 -25.88
N SER A 246 -1.67 -7.74 -26.31
CA SER A 246 -2.72 -7.19 -25.48
C SER A 246 -4.04 -7.15 -26.24
N ARG A 247 -5.14 -7.40 -25.52
CA ARG A 247 -6.50 -7.36 -26.06
C ARG A 247 -7.43 -6.72 -25.05
N LEU A 248 -8.22 -5.76 -25.49
CA LEU A 248 -9.29 -5.14 -24.70
C LEU A 248 -10.63 -5.66 -25.25
N ILE A 249 -11.49 -6.13 -24.36
CA ILE A 249 -12.85 -6.61 -24.71
C ILE A 249 -13.84 -5.91 -23.79
N GLY A 250 -14.94 -5.45 -24.32
CA GLY A 250 -16.05 -4.93 -23.56
C GLY A 250 -16.49 -3.53 -23.95
N PRO A 251 -17.53 -3.02 -23.27
CA PRO A 251 -18.11 -1.73 -23.57
C PRO A 251 -17.24 -0.59 -23.03
N VAL A 252 -17.02 0.42 -23.83
CA VAL A 252 -16.35 1.65 -23.47
C VAL A 252 -17.19 2.85 -23.90
N GLY A 253 -17.59 3.67 -22.94
CA GLY A 253 -18.25 4.95 -23.21
C GLY A 253 -17.22 6.05 -23.46
N VAL A 254 -17.56 7.02 -24.29
CA VAL A 254 -16.77 8.22 -24.53
C VAL A 254 -17.69 9.43 -24.44
N ASP A 255 -17.43 10.35 -23.51
CA ASP A 255 -18.21 11.56 -23.36
C ASP A 255 -17.85 12.59 -24.44
N ASN A 256 -16.56 12.72 -24.74
CA ASN A 256 -16.05 13.66 -25.73
C ASN A 256 -14.76 13.10 -26.37
N ILE A 257 -14.87 12.68 -27.62
CA ILE A 257 -13.74 12.16 -28.37
C ILE A 257 -12.62 13.19 -28.54
N GLY A 258 -12.97 14.48 -28.66
CA GLY A 258 -11.98 15.55 -28.78
C GLY A 258 -11.11 15.69 -27.52
N ASP A 259 -11.70 15.57 -26.35
CA ASP A 259 -11.00 15.63 -25.06
C ASP A 259 -10.11 14.40 -24.85
N LEU A 260 -10.62 13.22 -25.25
CA LEU A 260 -9.83 11.98 -25.25
C LEU A 260 -8.57 12.11 -26.11
N PHE A 261 -8.70 12.61 -27.34
CA PHE A 261 -7.55 12.81 -28.24
C PHE A 261 -6.56 13.82 -27.68
N THR A 262 -7.07 14.93 -27.11
CA THR A 262 -6.22 15.94 -26.46
C THR A 262 -5.47 15.34 -25.26
N GLY A 263 -6.15 14.57 -24.44
CA GLY A 263 -5.57 13.87 -23.28
C GLY A 263 -4.44 12.90 -23.67
N LEU A 264 -4.64 12.18 -24.76
CA LEU A 264 -3.67 11.21 -25.31
C LEU A 264 -2.58 11.86 -26.20
N ASN A 265 -2.51 13.19 -26.31
CA ASN A 265 -1.62 13.90 -27.24
C ASN A 265 -1.83 13.52 -28.72
N ILE A 266 -3.02 13.07 -29.09
CA ILE A 266 -3.38 12.79 -30.47
C ILE A 266 -3.96 14.09 -31.07
N PRO A 267 -3.58 14.47 -32.30
CA PRO A 267 -4.18 15.64 -32.94
C PRO A 267 -5.69 15.53 -32.99
N ARG A 268 -6.39 16.60 -32.58
CA ARG A 268 -7.84 16.64 -32.53
C ARG A 268 -8.41 16.53 -33.94
N VAL A 269 -9.01 15.40 -34.28
CA VAL A 269 -9.55 15.12 -35.62
C VAL A 269 -11.06 15.34 -35.68
N ALA A 270 -11.73 15.38 -34.52
CA ALA A 270 -13.19 15.59 -34.42
C ALA A 270 -13.54 16.42 -33.20
N ASP A 271 -14.54 17.29 -33.33
CA ASP A 271 -15.12 18.04 -32.22
C ASP A 271 -16.31 17.30 -31.61
N SER A 272 -16.31 17.24 -30.30
CA SER A 272 -17.42 16.92 -29.38
C SER A 272 -18.50 15.96 -29.90
N GLN A 273 -18.20 14.69 -29.97
CA GLN A 273 -19.24 13.65 -30.10
C GLN A 273 -19.06 12.64 -28.97
N SER A 274 -20.17 12.37 -28.26
CA SER A 274 -20.25 11.25 -27.34
C SER A 274 -20.57 9.98 -28.14
N GLY A 275 -20.05 8.86 -27.68
CA GLY A 275 -20.25 7.58 -28.34
C GLY A 275 -20.07 6.40 -27.41
N LYS A 276 -20.55 5.26 -27.85
CA LYS A 276 -20.27 3.95 -27.25
C LYS A 276 -19.47 3.14 -28.26
N MET A 277 -18.36 2.60 -27.81
CA MET A 277 -17.55 1.68 -28.60
C MET A 277 -17.60 0.29 -27.95
N LEU A 278 -17.75 -0.73 -28.75
CA LEU A 278 -17.58 -2.11 -28.35
C LEU A 278 -16.26 -2.59 -28.97
N PHE A 279 -15.35 -3.05 -28.10
CA PHE A 279 -14.09 -3.65 -28.52
C PHE A 279 -14.20 -5.17 -28.42
N ASP A 280 -13.74 -5.86 -29.44
CA ASP A 280 -13.56 -7.31 -29.49
C ASP A 280 -12.22 -7.67 -30.13
#